data_3ee85204c3cffb2d5865be8f1a1b31b2
#
_entry.id   3ee85204c3cffb2d5865be8f1a1b31b2
#
_cell.length_a   1.000
_cell.length_b   1.000
_cell.length_c   1.000
_cell.angle_alpha   90.00
_cell.angle_beta   90.00
_cell.angle_gamma   90.00
#
_symmetry.space_group_name_H-M   'P 1'
#
loop_
_entity.id
_entity.type
_entity.pdbx_description
1 polymer ?
#
loop_
_entity_poly.entity_id
_entity_poly.type
_entity_poly.pdbx_seq_one_letter_code
_entity_poly.pdbx_strand_id
1 'polypeptide(L)'
;MPLAIHAGGTNHHDHHMHHDSHMNMTDSFPSTMFMGKSTFVLGGVDGVTGKEAVTFNYDLKLMGMTSFTGEDMLMTAIRAGNFNMMSPFGMMGASRLDTAFNSSDNLEVHKLFYKFPVSDSFTVTLGPKLRQDDLLGVKPTSYPDGEGTLFVLNQTGANDTYSKKMGAGAGVTYSKDKFIASTVLLSENAASNKGILTKEGSDIITSQLGLVDDSYSIVFAYTYADGGNTDNSSDANDYSSYGIHGTYNFLNQKDIFPSSITAGFGWKNPDNDDNPDTASNSVEDGNTWTIGILWNDVINEGNNLGFAIGTAETHRDDDGYDEPLAWETFYKMQINDSISITPAIFSVQKDGADDVTGAIVKTSFKF
;
A
#
# COMPACT_ATOMS: atom_id res chain seq x y z
N MET A 1 -16.76 23.30 11.31
CA MET A 1 -17.13 21.99 10.74
C MET A 1 -15.92 21.10 10.93
N PRO A 2 -16.01 19.95 11.60
CA PRO A 2 -14.84 19.08 11.71
C PRO A 2 -14.50 18.57 10.32
N LEU A 3 -13.22 18.69 9.92
CA LEU A 3 -12.71 18.08 8.72
C LEU A 3 -12.94 16.58 8.82
N ALA A 4 -13.91 16.07 8.07
CA ALA A 4 -13.86 14.67 7.70
C ALA A 4 -12.55 14.51 6.92
N ILE A 5 -11.57 13.80 7.49
CA ILE A 5 -10.41 13.33 6.75
C ILE A 5 -10.98 12.35 5.73
N HIS A 6 -11.33 12.85 4.55
CA HIS A 6 -11.58 12.00 3.40
C HIS A 6 -10.22 11.43 3.02
N ALA A 7 -9.82 10.36 3.71
CA ALA A 7 -9.00 9.38 3.06
C ALA A 7 -9.82 8.97 1.85
N GLY A 8 -9.36 9.34 0.65
CA GLY A 8 -9.91 8.82 -0.59
C GLY A 8 -9.83 7.31 -0.52
N GLY A 9 -10.90 6.68 -0.28
CA GLY A 9 -11.06 5.26 -0.12
C GLY A 9 -12.54 5.07 0.06
N THR A 10 -13.07 4.22 -0.76
CA THR A 10 -14.36 3.58 -0.61
C THR A 10 -15.03 3.94 0.70
N ASN A 11 -16.21 4.54 0.61
CA ASN A 11 -17.17 4.45 1.70
C ASN A 11 -17.37 2.94 1.99
N HIS A 12 -16.48 2.37 2.80
CA HIS A 12 -17.00 1.41 3.72
C HIS A 12 -18.16 2.15 4.37
N HIS A 13 -19.37 1.63 4.26
CA HIS A 13 -20.31 1.86 5.33
C HIS A 13 -19.48 1.60 6.60
N ASP A 14 -18.95 2.68 7.18
CA ASP A 14 -18.68 2.68 8.58
C ASP A 14 -20.04 2.29 9.18
N HIS A 15 -20.23 0.99 9.37
CA HIS A 15 -21.12 0.58 10.40
C HIS A 15 -20.63 1.37 11.59
N HIS A 16 -21.39 2.42 11.88
CA HIS A 16 -21.23 3.20 13.06
C HIS A 16 -20.82 2.24 14.16
N MET A 17 -19.54 2.25 14.49
CA MET A 17 -19.19 1.92 15.84
C MET A 17 -19.85 3.02 16.65
N HIS A 18 -21.09 2.77 17.05
CA HIS A 18 -21.66 3.41 18.20
C HIS A 18 -20.83 2.94 19.41
N HIS A 19 -19.59 3.37 19.47
CA HIS A 19 -19.03 3.74 20.72
C HIS A 19 -19.66 5.08 21.03
N ASP A 20 -20.76 5.03 21.81
CA ASP A 20 -21.18 6.12 22.67
C ASP A 20 -20.14 6.36 23.78
N SER A 21 -18.87 6.51 23.43
CA SER A 21 -17.96 7.35 24.12
C SER A 21 -18.04 8.72 23.45
N HIS A 22 -19.14 9.44 23.74
CA HIS A 22 -19.10 10.89 23.76
C HIS A 22 -18.00 11.28 24.76
N MET A 23 -16.72 11.22 24.34
CA MET A 23 -15.77 12.14 24.89
C MET A 23 -16.28 13.51 24.42
N ASN A 24 -16.92 14.22 25.33
CA ASN A 24 -17.00 15.66 25.27
C ASN A 24 -15.54 16.13 25.20
N MET A 25 -14.97 16.22 23.99
CA MET A 25 -13.78 16.97 23.73
C MET A 25 -14.18 18.43 23.92
N THR A 26 -14.11 18.88 25.14
CA THR A 26 -13.95 20.31 25.41
C THR A 26 -12.76 20.75 24.57
N ASP A 27 -12.88 21.87 23.85
CA ASP A 27 -11.96 22.48 22.90
C ASP A 27 -10.52 22.73 23.43
N SER A 28 -9.88 21.76 24.05
CA SER A 28 -8.51 21.88 24.50
C SER A 28 -7.56 21.11 23.58
N PHE A 29 -6.84 21.84 22.77
CA PHE A 29 -5.71 21.34 22.00
C PHE A 29 -4.39 21.53 22.76
N PRO A 30 -3.39 20.64 22.55
CA PRO A 30 -3.37 19.48 21.64
C PRO A 30 -4.20 18.29 22.15
N SER A 31 -4.79 17.56 21.23
CA SER A 31 -5.48 16.32 21.49
C SER A 31 -4.80 15.16 20.76
N THR A 32 -4.67 14.02 21.44
CA THR A 32 -3.99 12.84 20.87
C THR A 32 -4.89 11.62 20.99
N MET A 33 -5.08 10.92 19.87
CA MET A 33 -5.72 9.63 19.79
C MET A 33 -4.66 8.55 19.61
N PHE A 34 -4.75 7.48 20.39
CA PHE A 34 -3.89 6.30 20.25
C PHE A 34 -4.69 5.12 19.71
N MET A 35 -4.08 4.39 18.79
CA MET A 35 -4.64 3.17 18.22
C MET A 35 -3.56 2.12 18.09
N GLY A 36 -3.95 0.86 18.25
CA GLY A 36 -3.08 -0.28 18.04
C GLY A 36 -3.68 -1.29 17.07
N LYS A 37 -2.83 -1.94 16.30
CA LYS A 37 -3.18 -3.13 15.52
C LYS A 37 -2.09 -4.18 15.68
N SER A 38 -2.48 -5.38 16.09
CA SER A 38 -1.61 -6.55 16.07
C SER A 38 -2.16 -7.56 15.09
N THR A 39 -1.31 -8.10 14.21
CA THR A 39 -1.68 -9.11 13.22
C THR A 39 -0.78 -10.31 13.39
N PHE A 40 -1.37 -11.48 13.63
CA PHE A 40 -0.70 -12.77 13.67
C PHE A 40 -0.95 -13.51 12.37
N VAL A 41 0.07 -14.13 11.82
CA VAL A 41 -0.01 -14.92 10.59
C VAL A 41 0.57 -16.29 10.82
N LEU A 42 -0.29 -17.31 10.76
CA LEU A 42 0.07 -18.72 10.78
C LEU A 42 -0.13 -19.29 9.38
N GLY A 43 0.90 -19.90 8.78
CA GLY A 43 0.75 -20.52 7.46
C GLY A 43 2.06 -21.01 6.88
N GLY A 44 1.98 -21.54 5.67
CA GLY A 44 3.09 -22.07 4.93
C GLY A 44 2.90 -21.93 3.43
N VAL A 45 3.98 -22.18 2.70
CA VAL A 45 4.01 -22.21 1.23
C VAL A 45 4.61 -23.51 0.75
N ASP A 46 4.29 -23.88 -0.48
CA ASP A 46 4.97 -24.86 -1.32
C ASP A 46 5.62 -24.15 -2.51
N GLY A 47 6.69 -24.68 -3.08
CA GLY A 47 7.40 -24.07 -4.22
C GLY A 47 8.48 -23.07 -3.84
N VAL A 48 8.90 -22.96 -2.57
CA VAL A 48 10.03 -22.11 -2.12
C VAL A 48 11.06 -22.95 -1.40
N THR A 49 12.03 -23.46 -2.13
CA THR A 49 13.09 -24.35 -1.58
C THR A 49 13.69 -23.81 -0.28
N GLY A 50 13.62 -24.61 0.77
CA GLY A 50 14.16 -24.29 2.09
C GLY A 50 13.29 -23.35 2.95
N LYS A 51 12.07 -23.01 2.50
CA LYS A 51 11.11 -22.20 3.25
C LYS A 51 9.70 -22.84 3.36
N GLU A 52 9.58 -24.13 3.09
CA GLU A 52 8.31 -24.88 3.03
C GLU A 52 7.79 -25.32 4.41
N ALA A 53 8.17 -24.62 5.46
CA ALA A 53 7.69 -24.90 6.80
C ALA A 53 6.50 -23.98 7.15
N VAL A 54 5.62 -24.49 8.01
CA VAL A 54 4.60 -23.63 8.64
C VAL A 54 5.30 -22.66 9.60
N THR A 55 5.07 -21.38 9.39
CA THR A 55 5.64 -20.31 10.21
C THR A 55 4.57 -19.56 10.98
N PHE A 56 4.95 -18.93 12.09
CA PHE A 56 4.09 -18.08 12.89
C PHE A 56 4.74 -16.71 13.05
N ASN A 57 4.24 -15.75 12.32
CA ASN A 57 4.77 -14.41 12.24
C ASN A 57 3.80 -13.38 12.84
N TYR A 58 4.31 -12.19 13.19
CA TYR A 58 3.46 -11.10 13.66
C TYR A 58 3.89 -9.74 13.09
N ASP A 59 2.93 -8.82 13.08
CA ASP A 59 3.10 -7.39 12.82
C ASP A 59 2.34 -6.60 13.90
N LEU A 60 3.03 -5.78 14.66
CA LEU A 60 2.48 -4.90 15.67
C LEU A 60 2.66 -3.44 15.23
N LYS A 61 1.57 -2.69 15.18
CA LYS A 61 1.55 -1.23 14.90
C LYS A 61 0.91 -0.49 16.05
N LEU A 62 1.59 0.53 16.55
CA LEU A 62 1.06 1.48 17.53
C LEU A 62 1.09 2.87 16.88
N MET A 63 -0.05 3.55 16.84
CA MET A 63 -0.20 4.83 16.16
C MET A 63 -0.74 5.89 17.12
N GLY A 64 -0.10 7.04 17.13
CA GLY A 64 -0.56 8.25 17.78
C GLY A 64 -0.88 9.32 16.74
N MET A 65 -2.09 9.84 16.75
CA MET A 65 -2.50 10.98 15.94
C MET A 65 -2.76 12.17 16.85
N THR A 66 -1.93 13.19 16.73
CA THR A 66 -2.04 14.42 17.56
C THR A 66 -2.48 15.57 16.68
N SER A 67 -3.55 16.24 17.06
CA SER A 67 -3.94 17.51 16.47
C SER A 67 -3.63 18.66 17.41
N PHE A 68 -3.09 19.75 16.87
CA PHE A 68 -2.77 20.98 17.60
C PHE A 68 -3.82 22.06 17.38
N THR A 69 -4.59 21.98 16.31
CA THR A 69 -5.56 23.01 15.89
C THR A 69 -6.97 22.47 15.71
N GLY A 70 -7.15 21.16 15.69
CA GLY A 70 -8.41 20.48 15.36
C GLY A 70 -8.54 20.13 13.87
N GLU A 71 -7.71 20.69 13.02
CA GLU A 71 -7.74 20.49 11.56
C GLU A 71 -6.45 19.87 11.01
N ASP A 72 -5.44 19.73 11.86
CA ASP A 72 -4.12 19.20 11.53
C ASP A 72 -3.90 17.81 12.15
N MET A 73 -2.85 17.13 11.75
CA MET A 73 -2.48 15.82 12.28
C MET A 73 -0.96 15.60 12.25
N LEU A 74 -0.38 15.43 13.43
CA LEU A 74 0.94 14.81 13.56
C LEU A 74 0.75 13.30 13.75
N MET A 75 1.17 12.53 12.73
CA MET A 75 1.20 11.08 12.78
C MET A 75 2.51 10.60 13.38
N THR A 76 2.42 9.79 14.43
CA THR A 76 3.55 9.03 14.97
C THR A 76 3.18 7.56 14.99
N ALA A 77 3.92 6.71 14.30
CA ALA A 77 3.70 5.27 14.31
C ALA A 77 4.97 4.53 14.72
N ILE A 78 4.81 3.57 15.63
CA ILE A 78 5.84 2.63 16.06
C ILE A 78 5.41 1.25 15.57
N ARG A 79 6.35 0.46 15.04
CA ARG A 79 6.06 -0.87 14.49
C ARG A 79 7.13 -1.87 14.90
N ALA A 80 6.73 -3.12 15.11
CA ALA A 80 7.60 -4.27 15.29
C ALA A 80 7.05 -5.47 14.53
N GLY A 81 7.95 -6.35 14.07
CA GLY A 81 7.56 -7.57 13.38
C GLY A 81 8.74 -8.50 13.17
N ASN A 82 8.43 -9.77 12.86
CA ASN A 82 9.41 -10.84 12.72
C ASN A 82 9.36 -11.55 11.36
N PHE A 83 8.86 -10.89 10.32
CA PHE A 83 8.89 -11.42 8.94
C PHE A 83 10.29 -11.29 8.35
N ASN A 84 11.24 -12.03 8.88
CA ASN A 84 12.64 -12.01 8.46
C ASN A 84 12.86 -12.69 7.10
N MET A 85 14.10 -12.70 6.61
CA MET A 85 14.46 -13.27 5.30
C MET A 85 14.20 -14.79 5.20
N MET A 86 14.12 -15.50 6.32
CA MET A 86 13.80 -16.94 6.34
C MET A 86 12.29 -17.21 6.34
N SER A 87 11.47 -16.23 6.67
CA SER A 87 10.02 -16.37 6.53
C SER A 87 9.63 -16.46 5.05
N PRO A 88 8.79 -17.43 4.66
CA PRO A 88 8.28 -17.50 3.29
C PRO A 88 7.45 -16.27 2.91
N PHE A 89 6.93 -15.57 3.90
CA PHE A 89 6.06 -14.39 3.77
C PHE A 89 6.80 -13.06 3.92
N GLY A 90 8.15 -13.11 4.05
CA GLY A 90 8.99 -11.94 4.29
C GLY A 90 9.09 -10.98 3.11
N MET A 91 9.75 -9.85 3.34
CA MET A 91 9.78 -8.70 2.42
C MET A 91 10.48 -8.96 1.08
N MET A 92 11.25 -10.03 0.94
CA MET A 92 12.10 -10.32 -0.23
C MET A 92 11.57 -11.49 -1.08
N GLY A 93 10.38 -11.99 -0.84
CA GLY A 93 9.86 -13.18 -1.52
C GLY A 93 8.67 -12.88 -2.43
N ALA A 94 8.46 -13.71 -3.45
CA ALA A 94 7.29 -13.66 -4.33
C ALA A 94 5.97 -13.78 -3.52
N SER A 95 5.98 -14.56 -2.44
CA SER A 95 4.86 -14.72 -1.49
C SER A 95 4.82 -13.68 -0.37
N ARG A 96 5.46 -12.51 -0.58
CA ARG A 96 5.42 -11.40 0.37
C ARG A 96 3.99 -11.00 0.70
N LEU A 97 3.66 -10.98 1.98
CA LEU A 97 2.37 -10.49 2.44
C LEU A 97 2.37 -8.96 2.59
N ASP A 98 1.21 -8.34 2.40
CA ASP A 98 1.05 -6.89 2.61
C ASP A 98 1.34 -6.48 4.07
N THR A 99 1.00 -7.35 5.01
CA THR A 99 1.29 -7.13 6.44
C THR A 99 2.76 -7.41 6.83
N ALA A 100 3.59 -7.98 5.93
CA ALA A 100 4.95 -8.37 6.26
C ALA A 100 5.81 -7.16 6.68
N PHE A 101 6.36 -7.26 7.87
CA PHE A 101 7.30 -6.30 8.41
C PHE A 101 8.37 -7.01 9.24
N ASN A 102 9.60 -6.61 9.08
CA ASN A 102 10.71 -7.16 9.86
C ASN A 102 11.51 -6.04 10.52
N SER A 103 11.57 -6.06 11.82
CA SER A 103 12.43 -5.22 12.65
C SER A 103 13.30 -6.07 13.59
N SER A 104 13.34 -7.39 13.35
CA SER A 104 14.00 -8.33 14.26
C SER A 104 13.50 -8.17 15.70
N ASP A 105 12.18 -8.05 15.87
CA ASP A 105 11.47 -7.85 17.14
C ASP A 105 11.73 -6.52 17.84
N ASN A 106 12.48 -5.58 17.23
CA ASN A 106 12.69 -4.26 17.81
C ASN A 106 11.53 -3.32 17.49
N LEU A 107 11.21 -2.43 18.43
CA LEU A 107 10.30 -1.32 18.21
C LEU A 107 11.01 -0.21 17.44
N GLU A 108 10.47 0.14 16.27
CA GLU A 108 11.04 1.17 15.40
C GLU A 108 10.04 2.29 15.14
N VAL A 109 10.52 3.51 15.02
CA VAL A 109 9.71 4.58 14.47
C VAL A 109 9.42 4.25 13.01
N HIS A 110 8.17 3.95 12.70
CA HIS A 110 7.74 3.57 11.36
C HIS A 110 7.28 4.76 10.54
N LYS A 111 6.53 5.69 11.17
CA LYS A 111 6.08 6.93 10.53
C LYS A 111 6.20 8.10 11.49
N LEU A 112 6.61 9.23 10.96
CA LEU A 112 6.61 10.52 11.66
C LEU A 112 6.42 11.62 10.61
N PHE A 113 5.21 12.18 10.54
CA PHE A 113 4.89 13.23 9.58
C PHE A 113 3.75 14.13 10.07
N TYR A 114 3.68 15.32 9.51
CA TYR A 114 2.66 16.31 9.81
C TYR A 114 1.83 16.61 8.56
N LYS A 115 0.52 16.64 8.73
CA LYS A 115 -0.47 16.95 7.70
C LYS A 115 -1.36 18.09 8.17
N PHE A 116 -1.51 19.13 7.35
CA PHE A 116 -2.30 20.30 7.70
C PHE A 116 -2.94 20.96 6.47
N PRO A 117 -4.14 21.54 6.61
CA PRO A 117 -4.77 22.32 5.58
C PRO A 117 -4.08 23.68 5.45
N VAL A 118 -3.90 24.15 4.21
CA VAL A 118 -3.46 25.51 3.91
C VAL A 118 -4.66 26.37 3.50
N SER A 119 -5.67 25.74 2.94
CA SER A 119 -6.98 26.32 2.64
C SER A 119 -8.02 25.20 2.54
N ASP A 120 -9.28 25.55 2.30
CA ASP A 120 -10.39 24.61 2.12
C ASP A 120 -10.13 23.54 1.05
N SER A 121 -9.26 23.83 0.09
CA SER A 121 -8.97 22.93 -1.04
C SER A 121 -7.54 22.41 -1.06
N PHE A 122 -6.63 22.93 -0.26
CA PHE A 122 -5.23 22.55 -0.28
C PHE A 122 -4.78 21.98 1.06
N THR A 123 -4.17 20.80 1.01
CA THR A 123 -3.54 20.13 2.15
C THR A 123 -2.07 19.87 1.86
N VAL A 124 -1.24 20.12 2.85
CA VAL A 124 0.21 19.82 2.81
C VAL A 124 0.49 18.68 3.78
N THR A 125 1.29 17.72 3.33
CA THR A 125 1.84 16.64 4.17
C THR A 125 3.35 16.66 4.05
N LEU A 126 4.07 16.61 5.16
CA LEU A 126 5.53 16.56 5.16
C LEU A 126 6.06 15.82 6.38
N GLY A 127 7.21 15.18 6.24
CA GLY A 127 7.82 14.49 7.39
C GLY A 127 9.14 13.81 7.09
N PRO A 128 9.93 13.55 8.15
CA PRO A 128 11.22 12.88 8.01
C PRO A 128 11.10 11.36 7.78
N LYS A 129 9.92 10.76 8.05
CA LYS A 129 9.71 9.32 7.86
C LYS A 129 8.24 9.03 7.56
N LEU A 130 7.97 8.70 6.30
CA LEU A 130 6.64 8.40 5.80
C LEU A 130 6.77 7.52 4.53
N ARG A 131 5.66 6.99 4.09
CA ARG A 131 5.59 6.19 2.87
C ARG A 131 5.02 7.03 1.73
N GLN A 132 5.37 6.74 0.49
CA GLN A 132 4.91 7.46 -0.69
C GLN A 132 3.39 7.69 -0.68
N ASP A 133 2.61 6.67 -0.34
CA ASP A 133 1.15 6.74 -0.31
C ASP A 133 0.56 7.55 0.85
N ASP A 134 1.34 7.91 1.88
CA ASP A 134 0.92 8.85 2.91
C ASP A 134 0.84 10.30 2.39
N LEU A 135 1.58 10.59 1.32
CA LEU A 135 1.66 11.90 0.67
C LEU A 135 0.60 12.09 -0.41
N LEU A 136 0.10 11.01 -1.00
CA LEU A 136 -0.80 11.05 -2.15
C LEU A 136 -2.22 11.50 -1.77
N GLY A 137 -2.90 12.16 -2.71
CA GLY A 137 -4.28 12.58 -2.56
C GLY A 137 -5.25 11.40 -2.61
N VAL A 138 -4.96 10.40 -3.44
CA VAL A 138 -5.69 9.13 -3.51
C VAL A 138 -4.71 7.99 -3.28
N LYS A 139 -5.00 7.15 -2.30
CA LYS A 139 -4.20 5.95 -2.07
C LYS A 139 -4.41 4.94 -3.20
N PRO A 140 -3.35 4.23 -3.62
CA PRO A 140 -3.45 3.24 -4.69
C PRO A 140 -4.14 1.93 -4.28
N THR A 141 -4.69 1.85 -3.09
CA THR A 141 -5.29 0.65 -2.54
C THR A 141 -6.79 0.80 -2.44
N SER A 142 -7.48 0.26 -3.38
CA SER A 142 -8.93 0.13 -3.33
C SER A 142 -9.41 -1.33 -3.28
N TYR A 143 -8.59 -2.30 -3.63
CA TYR A 143 -8.78 -3.70 -3.26
C TYR A 143 -8.34 -3.85 -1.80
N PRO A 144 -9.11 -4.52 -0.99
CA PRO A 144 -9.42 -4.14 0.39
C PRO A 144 -8.19 -3.74 1.19
N ASP A 145 -8.10 -2.46 1.47
CA ASP A 145 -6.98 -1.85 2.19
C ASP A 145 -6.76 -2.57 3.53
N GLY A 146 -5.61 -3.23 3.65
CA GLY A 146 -5.18 -3.94 4.85
C GLY A 146 -5.88 -5.28 5.12
N GLU A 147 -6.73 -5.78 4.23
CA GLU A 147 -7.38 -7.09 4.31
C GLU A 147 -6.81 -8.07 3.30
N GLY A 148 -6.32 -7.61 2.16
CA GLY A 148 -5.63 -8.40 1.14
C GLY A 148 -4.45 -9.19 1.70
N THR A 149 -3.99 -10.16 0.94
CA THR A 149 -2.96 -11.11 1.35
C THR A 149 -1.61 -10.76 0.77
N LEU A 150 -1.49 -10.81 -0.56
CA LEU A 150 -0.24 -10.57 -1.27
C LEU A 150 0.04 -9.08 -1.45
N PHE A 151 1.29 -8.69 -1.17
CA PHE A 151 1.74 -7.30 -1.36
C PHE A 151 1.62 -6.85 -2.82
N VAL A 152 1.94 -7.71 -3.77
CA VAL A 152 1.96 -7.39 -5.20
C VAL A 152 0.58 -7.00 -5.73
N LEU A 153 -0.49 -7.60 -5.21
CA LEU A 153 -1.86 -7.30 -5.62
C LEU A 153 -2.45 -6.05 -4.93
N ASN A 154 -1.72 -5.46 -3.98
CA ASN A 154 -2.17 -4.32 -3.17
C ASN A 154 -1.60 -2.98 -3.65
N GLN A 155 -1.27 -2.86 -4.94
CA GLN A 155 -0.79 -1.63 -5.59
C GLN A 155 -1.62 -1.27 -6.83
N THR A 156 -2.81 -1.85 -6.93
CA THR A 156 -3.77 -1.63 -8.03
C THR A 156 -3.17 -1.79 -9.43
N GLY A 157 -2.25 -2.74 -9.62
CA GLY A 157 -1.63 -3.02 -10.91
C GLY A 157 -0.70 -1.93 -11.44
N ALA A 158 -0.26 -1.01 -10.59
CA ALA A 158 0.69 0.04 -10.95
C ALA A 158 1.87 0.04 -9.97
N ASN A 159 2.54 -1.10 -9.86
CA ASN A 159 3.51 -1.40 -8.80
C ASN A 159 4.73 -0.46 -8.81
N ASP A 160 5.20 -0.07 -9.97
CA ASP A 160 6.33 0.85 -10.11
C ASP A 160 5.92 2.31 -9.91
N THR A 161 4.69 2.67 -10.27
CA THR A 161 4.12 4.00 -10.01
C THR A 161 3.88 4.21 -8.51
N TYR A 162 3.43 3.14 -7.82
CA TYR A 162 3.12 3.16 -6.40
C TYR A 162 4.05 2.22 -5.62
N SER A 163 5.34 2.51 -5.66
CA SER A 163 6.38 1.66 -5.07
C SER A 163 6.26 1.45 -3.56
N LYS A 164 5.45 2.26 -2.87
CA LYS A 164 5.29 2.27 -1.40
C LYS A 164 6.62 2.39 -0.63
N LYS A 165 7.62 3.00 -1.25
CA LYS A 165 8.91 3.27 -0.62
C LYS A 165 8.76 4.23 0.55
N MET A 166 9.71 4.18 1.46
CA MET A 166 9.74 4.98 2.69
C MET A 166 10.93 5.90 2.71
N GLY A 167 10.72 7.13 3.20
CA GLY A 167 11.78 8.13 3.31
C GLY A 167 11.29 9.40 4.01
N ALA A 168 12.06 10.48 3.83
CA ALA A 168 11.57 11.82 4.11
C ALA A 168 10.87 12.37 2.87
N GLY A 169 9.84 13.20 3.07
CA GLY A 169 9.11 13.70 1.92
C GLY A 169 8.14 14.82 2.25
N ALA A 170 7.61 15.40 1.17
CA ALA A 170 6.56 16.40 1.22
C ALA A 170 5.61 16.23 0.03
N GLY A 171 4.35 16.56 0.24
CA GLY A 171 3.34 16.54 -0.80
C GLY A 171 2.29 17.61 -0.61
N VAL A 172 1.72 18.04 -1.72
CA VAL A 172 0.60 18.96 -1.79
C VAL A 172 -0.56 18.27 -2.48
N THR A 173 -1.72 18.29 -1.86
CA THR A 173 -2.96 17.78 -2.42
C THR A 173 -3.96 18.91 -2.58
N TYR A 174 -4.52 19.03 -3.78
CA TYR A 174 -5.70 19.82 -4.09
C TYR A 174 -6.91 18.90 -4.14
N SER A 175 -7.98 19.25 -3.46
CA SER A 175 -9.24 18.52 -3.48
C SER A 175 -10.40 19.50 -3.52
N LYS A 176 -11.25 19.38 -4.55
CA LYS A 176 -12.47 20.16 -4.66
C LYS A 176 -13.54 19.36 -5.41
N ASP A 177 -14.72 19.26 -4.82
CA ASP A 177 -15.81 18.43 -5.31
C ASP A 177 -15.34 16.98 -5.51
N LYS A 178 -15.42 16.46 -6.73
CA LYS A 178 -14.94 15.13 -7.09
C LYS A 178 -13.50 15.11 -7.61
N PHE A 179 -12.89 16.26 -7.86
CA PHE A 179 -11.56 16.36 -8.45
C PHE A 179 -10.49 16.37 -7.36
N ILE A 180 -9.47 15.53 -7.53
CA ILE A 180 -8.29 15.46 -6.69
C ILE A 180 -7.04 15.52 -7.56
N ALA A 181 -6.07 16.34 -7.14
CA ALA A 181 -4.74 16.39 -7.72
C ALA A 181 -3.70 16.40 -6.61
N SER A 182 -2.61 15.69 -6.78
CA SER A 182 -1.49 15.76 -5.84
C SER A 182 -0.14 15.65 -6.54
N THR A 183 0.87 16.28 -5.96
CA THR A 183 2.27 16.09 -6.34
C THR A 183 3.08 15.92 -5.08
N VAL A 184 3.96 14.92 -5.08
CA VAL A 184 4.73 14.51 -3.91
C VAL A 184 6.18 14.24 -4.29
N LEU A 185 7.07 14.55 -3.36
CA LEU A 185 8.49 14.20 -3.39
C LEU A 185 8.80 13.33 -2.18
N LEU A 186 9.44 12.21 -2.41
CA LEU A 186 9.96 11.31 -1.38
C LEU A 186 11.43 11.02 -1.64
N SER A 187 12.28 11.09 -0.62
CA SER A 187 13.69 10.73 -0.67
C SER A 187 14.00 9.62 0.31
N GLU A 188 14.48 8.47 -0.17
CA GLU A 188 14.74 7.29 0.65
C GLU A 188 15.96 7.47 1.56
N ASN A 189 16.96 8.22 1.12
CA ASN A 189 18.22 8.43 1.81
C ASN A 189 18.45 9.87 2.28
N ALA A 190 17.38 10.62 2.42
CA ALA A 190 17.37 12.01 2.87
C ALA A 190 18.11 12.29 4.19
N ALA A 191 18.15 11.31 5.09
CA ALA A 191 18.83 11.42 6.39
C ALA A 191 20.34 11.12 6.33
N SER A 192 20.89 10.83 5.14
CA SER A 192 22.29 10.54 4.92
C SER A 192 23.01 11.71 4.21
N ASN A 193 24.31 11.56 3.99
CA ASN A 193 25.10 12.52 3.21
C ASN A 193 24.74 12.53 1.70
N LYS A 194 23.92 11.59 1.25
CA LYS A 194 23.39 11.58 -0.11
C LYS A 194 22.34 12.67 -0.35
N GLY A 195 21.57 13.01 0.69
CA GLY A 195 20.65 14.17 0.69
C GLY A 195 19.38 13.96 -0.13
N ILE A 196 18.70 15.08 -0.42
CA ILE A 196 17.45 15.16 -1.18
C ILE A 196 17.72 15.91 -2.48
N LEU A 197 17.24 15.39 -3.62
CA LEU A 197 17.41 15.98 -4.96
C LEU A 197 18.90 16.20 -5.30
N THR A 198 19.72 15.27 -4.91
CA THR A 198 21.16 15.26 -5.25
C THR A 198 21.43 14.12 -6.22
N LYS A 199 22.53 14.19 -6.93
CA LYS A 199 22.97 13.14 -7.86
C LYS A 199 23.10 11.74 -7.22
N GLU A 200 23.34 11.67 -5.91
CA GLU A 200 23.50 10.41 -5.14
C GLU A 200 22.24 10.08 -4.35
N GLY A 201 21.24 10.94 -4.38
CA GLY A 201 19.95 10.77 -3.73
C GLY A 201 19.13 9.66 -4.41
N SER A 202 18.27 9.00 -3.65
CA SER A 202 17.22 8.14 -4.23
C SER A 202 15.90 8.85 -4.01
N ASP A 203 15.40 9.47 -5.06
CA ASP A 203 14.28 10.40 -4.99
C ASP A 203 13.13 9.94 -5.90
N ILE A 204 11.92 10.14 -5.45
CA ILE A 204 10.71 9.76 -6.18
C ILE A 204 9.79 10.98 -6.23
N ILE A 205 9.40 11.36 -7.43
CA ILE A 205 8.38 12.39 -7.65
C ILE A 205 7.16 11.72 -8.26
N THR A 206 6.01 11.80 -7.58
CA THR A 206 4.76 11.25 -8.07
C THR A 206 3.71 12.34 -8.19
N SER A 207 3.03 12.40 -9.33
CA SER A 207 1.89 13.29 -9.56
C SER A 207 0.65 12.48 -9.88
N GLN A 208 -0.49 12.86 -9.31
CA GLN A 208 -1.78 12.23 -9.52
C GLN A 208 -2.83 13.22 -9.97
N LEU A 209 -3.74 12.74 -10.81
CA LEU A 209 -5.01 13.38 -11.14
C LEU A 209 -6.14 12.35 -11.00
N GLY A 210 -7.20 12.68 -10.28
CA GLY A 210 -8.28 11.75 -10.02
C GLY A 210 -9.65 12.41 -9.99
N LEU A 211 -10.63 11.58 -10.30
CA LEU A 211 -12.05 11.82 -10.03
C LEU A 211 -12.51 10.77 -9.02
N VAL A 212 -12.99 11.22 -7.87
CA VAL A 212 -13.43 10.36 -6.77
C VAL A 212 -14.83 10.72 -6.36
N ASP A 213 -15.71 9.74 -6.35
CA ASP A 213 -17.11 9.83 -5.92
C ASP A 213 -17.46 8.61 -5.08
N ASP A 214 -18.60 8.60 -4.44
CA ASP A 214 -19.09 7.47 -3.63
C ASP A 214 -19.18 6.17 -4.43
N SER A 215 -19.60 6.28 -5.69
CA SER A 215 -19.80 5.12 -6.58
C SER A 215 -18.57 4.71 -7.36
N TYR A 216 -17.61 5.60 -7.55
CA TYR A 216 -16.45 5.31 -8.38
C TYR A 216 -15.25 6.18 -8.06
N SER A 217 -14.08 5.66 -8.41
CA SER A 217 -12.86 6.46 -8.52
C SER A 217 -12.13 6.10 -9.83
N ILE A 218 -11.52 7.08 -10.46
CA ILE A 218 -10.58 6.90 -11.57
C ILE A 218 -9.40 7.82 -11.31
N VAL A 219 -8.20 7.26 -11.30
CA VAL A 219 -6.96 7.98 -10.98
C VAL A 219 -5.91 7.66 -12.04
N PHE A 220 -5.29 8.69 -12.55
CA PHE A 220 -4.07 8.62 -13.34
C PHE A 220 -2.90 9.12 -12.50
N ALA A 221 -1.77 8.43 -12.56
CA ALA A 221 -0.55 8.82 -11.88
C ALA A 221 0.68 8.70 -12.77
N TYR A 222 1.64 9.57 -12.53
CA TYR A 222 2.97 9.53 -13.12
C TYR A 222 4.01 9.56 -12.00
N THR A 223 5.01 8.71 -12.09
CA THR A 223 6.15 8.70 -11.17
C THR A 223 7.45 8.76 -11.98
N TYR A 224 8.31 9.67 -11.59
CA TYR A 224 9.73 9.62 -11.92
C TYR A 224 10.50 9.18 -10.68
N ALA A 225 11.32 8.16 -10.82
CA ALA A 225 12.20 7.65 -9.78
C ALA A 225 13.64 7.79 -10.24
N ASP A 226 14.43 8.48 -9.41
CA ASP A 226 15.88 8.59 -9.50
C ASP A 226 16.46 7.55 -8.54
N GLY A 227 17.15 6.55 -9.05
CA GLY A 227 17.71 5.45 -8.26
C GLY A 227 18.95 5.82 -7.46
N GLY A 228 19.49 7.01 -7.67
CA GLY A 228 20.72 7.51 -7.07
C GLY A 228 21.98 6.89 -7.69
N ASN A 229 22.90 7.73 -8.08
CA ASN A 229 24.15 7.31 -8.70
C ASN A 229 25.13 6.81 -7.64
N THR A 230 25.59 5.58 -7.77
CA THR A 230 26.76 5.06 -7.03
C THR A 230 27.97 5.06 -7.94
N ASP A 231 29.06 5.59 -7.46
CA ASP A 231 30.38 5.94 -8.02
C ASP A 231 30.87 5.35 -9.37
N ASN A 232 30.11 4.61 -10.16
CA ASN A 232 30.49 4.13 -11.50
C ASN A 232 29.34 3.60 -12.36
N SER A 233 28.10 3.81 -11.99
CA SER A 233 26.95 3.48 -12.83
C SER A 233 26.14 4.74 -13.09
N SER A 234 26.21 5.22 -14.32
CA SER A 234 25.27 6.22 -14.83
C SER A 234 23.84 5.69 -14.71
N ASP A 235 22.95 6.47 -14.12
CA ASP A 235 21.46 6.46 -14.23
C ASP A 235 20.74 5.10 -14.40
N ALA A 236 21.43 3.98 -14.10
CA ALA A 236 20.98 2.61 -14.38
C ALA A 236 19.72 2.15 -13.61
N ASN A 237 19.23 2.97 -12.69
CA ASN A 237 18.05 2.66 -11.88
C ASN A 237 16.94 3.72 -11.99
N ASP A 238 17.14 4.69 -12.89
CA ASP A 238 16.15 5.73 -13.12
C ASP A 238 15.03 5.22 -14.02
N TYR A 239 13.82 5.59 -13.71
CA TYR A 239 12.68 5.22 -14.54
C TYR A 239 11.53 6.21 -14.44
N SER A 240 10.75 6.25 -15.49
CA SER A 240 9.42 6.84 -15.51
C SER A 240 8.37 5.75 -15.47
N SER A 241 7.35 5.93 -14.65
CA SER A 241 6.23 4.98 -14.58
C SER A 241 4.89 5.71 -14.60
N TYR A 242 3.93 5.09 -15.23
CA TYR A 242 2.58 5.60 -15.36
C TYR A 242 1.61 4.55 -14.82
N GLY A 243 0.56 5.02 -14.16
CA GLY A 243 -0.48 4.15 -13.64
C GLY A 243 -1.86 4.74 -13.89
N ILE A 244 -2.80 3.87 -14.22
CA ILE A 244 -4.22 4.18 -14.22
C ILE A 244 -4.93 3.13 -13.39
N HIS A 245 -5.76 3.56 -12.46
CA HIS A 245 -6.58 2.65 -11.68
C HIS A 245 -7.93 3.24 -11.37
N GLY A 246 -8.88 2.37 -11.07
CA GLY A 246 -10.21 2.78 -10.68
C GLY A 246 -10.92 1.72 -9.85
N THR A 247 -11.91 2.18 -9.12
CA THR A 247 -12.83 1.34 -8.35
C THR A 247 -14.25 1.71 -8.71
N TYR A 248 -15.10 0.72 -8.83
CA TYR A 248 -16.54 0.91 -8.91
C TYR A 248 -17.22 0.22 -7.74
N ASN A 249 -17.99 0.99 -6.95
CA ASN A 249 -18.76 0.52 -5.81
C ASN A 249 -20.21 0.32 -6.25
N PHE A 250 -20.73 -0.89 -6.09
CA PHE A 250 -22.12 -1.23 -6.40
C PHE A 250 -23.00 -0.82 -5.21
N LEU A 251 -23.59 0.37 -5.29
CA LEU A 251 -24.49 0.88 -4.25
C LEU A 251 -25.80 0.10 -4.25
N ASN A 252 -26.28 -0.30 -3.06
CA ASN A 252 -27.56 -0.98 -2.85
C ASN A 252 -27.68 -2.39 -3.48
N GLN A 253 -26.59 -3.11 -3.67
CA GLN A 253 -26.66 -4.49 -4.11
C GLN A 253 -26.97 -5.44 -2.93
N LYS A 254 -27.75 -6.48 -3.22
CA LYS A 254 -28.05 -7.55 -2.28
C LYS A 254 -27.52 -8.87 -2.82
N ASP A 255 -27.07 -9.69 -1.92
CA ASP A 255 -26.74 -11.11 -2.09
C ASP A 255 -25.45 -11.41 -2.90
N ILE A 256 -25.55 -11.95 -4.10
CA ILE A 256 -24.44 -12.58 -4.84
C ILE A 256 -23.53 -11.58 -5.58
N PHE A 257 -23.97 -10.35 -5.75
CA PHE A 257 -23.20 -9.35 -6.49
C PHE A 257 -22.04 -8.80 -5.65
N PRO A 258 -20.88 -8.54 -6.28
CA PRO A 258 -19.78 -7.91 -5.58
C PRO A 258 -20.15 -6.51 -5.06
N SER A 259 -19.58 -6.14 -3.93
CA SER A 259 -19.72 -4.79 -3.37
C SER A 259 -18.86 -3.79 -4.11
N SER A 260 -17.68 -4.22 -4.59
CA SER A 260 -16.82 -3.40 -5.42
C SER A 260 -15.96 -4.22 -6.37
N ILE A 261 -15.58 -3.59 -7.47
CA ILE A 261 -14.56 -4.06 -8.41
C ILE A 261 -13.50 -2.96 -8.51
N THR A 262 -12.26 -3.36 -8.37
CA THR A 262 -11.08 -2.50 -8.55
C THR A 262 -10.25 -3.06 -9.68
N ALA A 263 -9.76 -2.20 -10.56
CA ALA A 263 -8.82 -2.58 -11.60
C ALA A 263 -7.78 -1.47 -11.81
N GLY A 264 -6.61 -1.88 -12.21
CA GLY A 264 -5.58 -0.93 -12.60
C GLY A 264 -4.50 -1.55 -13.46
N PHE A 265 -3.77 -0.67 -14.09
CA PHE A 265 -2.71 -0.98 -15.03
C PHE A 265 -1.58 0.03 -14.86
N GLY A 266 -0.35 -0.43 -14.91
CA GLY A 266 0.85 0.38 -14.88
C GLY A 266 1.84 -0.03 -15.96
N TRP A 267 2.65 0.92 -16.38
CA TRP A 267 3.79 0.63 -17.25
C TRP A 267 4.99 1.46 -16.83
N LYS A 268 6.15 0.86 -16.94
CA LYS A 268 7.43 1.44 -16.57
C LYS A 268 8.32 1.55 -17.80
N ASN A 269 8.97 2.70 -17.94
CA ASN A 269 10.01 2.94 -18.93
C ASN A 269 11.29 3.27 -18.18
N PRO A 270 12.33 2.43 -18.24
CA PRO A 270 13.64 2.77 -17.71
C PRO A 270 14.23 3.95 -18.50
N ASP A 271 14.96 4.80 -17.79
CA ASP A 271 15.70 5.90 -18.39
C ASP A 271 17.14 5.43 -18.68
N ASN A 272 17.26 4.40 -19.50
CA ASN A 272 18.54 3.79 -19.87
C ASN A 272 19.10 4.51 -21.09
N ASP A 273 19.93 5.52 -20.89
CA ASP A 273 20.74 6.06 -21.98
C ASP A 273 21.85 5.08 -22.40
N ASP A 274 21.66 4.48 -23.57
CA ASP A 274 22.67 4.04 -24.53
C ASP A 274 23.68 2.94 -24.19
N ASN A 275 23.52 2.08 -23.18
CA ASN A 275 24.43 0.94 -23.10
C ASN A 275 23.73 -0.40 -22.74
N PRO A 276 23.29 -1.19 -23.73
CA PRO A 276 22.72 -2.52 -23.50
C PRO A 276 23.75 -3.54 -22.94
N ASP A 277 25.04 -3.21 -22.96
CA ASP A 277 26.11 -4.16 -22.58
C ASP A 277 26.48 -4.14 -21.08
N THR A 278 25.89 -3.22 -20.28
CA THR A 278 26.10 -3.20 -18.81
C THR A 278 24.91 -3.78 -18.03
N ALA A 279 24.14 -4.60 -18.65
CA ALA A 279 22.81 -5.11 -18.29
C ALA A 279 22.68 -5.97 -17.02
N SER A 280 23.62 -5.99 -16.10
CA SER A 280 23.45 -6.84 -14.90
C SER A 280 22.63 -6.21 -13.77
N ASN A 281 22.24 -4.93 -13.87
CA ASN A 281 21.42 -4.22 -12.89
C ASN A 281 20.44 -3.20 -13.52
N SER A 282 20.15 -3.29 -14.80
CA SER A 282 19.22 -2.36 -15.46
C SER A 282 17.78 -2.62 -15.00
N VAL A 283 17.08 -1.55 -14.67
CA VAL A 283 15.63 -1.58 -14.50
C VAL A 283 14.99 -1.97 -15.83
N GLU A 284 14.19 -3.02 -15.87
CA GLU A 284 13.50 -3.46 -17.08
C GLU A 284 12.24 -2.63 -17.33
N ASP A 285 11.92 -2.39 -18.60
CA ASP A 285 10.62 -1.89 -19.01
C ASP A 285 9.56 -2.99 -18.82
N GLY A 286 8.31 -2.61 -18.69
CA GLY A 286 7.25 -3.60 -18.60
C GLY A 286 5.94 -3.06 -18.05
N ASN A 287 5.00 -3.97 -18.01
CA ASN A 287 3.64 -3.69 -17.60
C ASN A 287 3.27 -4.45 -16.34
N THR A 288 2.31 -3.90 -15.59
CA THR A 288 1.65 -4.59 -14.48
C THR A 288 0.16 -4.30 -14.51
N TRP A 289 -0.65 -5.24 -14.07
CA TRP A 289 -2.08 -5.03 -13.91
C TRP A 289 -2.63 -5.83 -12.74
N THR A 290 -3.78 -5.41 -12.22
CA THR A 290 -4.49 -6.12 -11.15
C THR A 290 -6.00 -5.90 -11.31
N ILE A 291 -6.77 -6.93 -11.04
CA ILE A 291 -8.22 -6.88 -10.86
C ILE A 291 -8.53 -7.47 -9.49
N GLY A 292 -9.26 -6.73 -8.67
CA GLY A 292 -9.72 -7.15 -7.36
C GLY A 292 -11.24 -7.03 -7.25
N ILE A 293 -11.86 -7.98 -6.60
CA ILE A 293 -13.32 -8.04 -6.37
C ILE A 293 -13.56 -8.27 -4.88
N LEU A 294 -14.46 -7.50 -4.32
CA LEU A 294 -14.84 -7.59 -2.91
C LEU A 294 -16.34 -7.80 -2.78
N TRP A 295 -16.70 -8.72 -1.90
CA TRP A 295 -18.06 -8.92 -1.40
C TRP A 295 -18.09 -8.63 0.10
N ASN A 296 -18.90 -7.68 0.51
CA ASN A 296 -19.11 -7.37 1.92
C ASN A 296 -20.31 -8.17 2.45
N ASP A 297 -20.34 -8.36 3.76
CA ASP A 297 -21.45 -8.98 4.50
C ASP A 297 -21.81 -10.40 4.03
N VAL A 298 -20.81 -11.15 3.56
CA VAL A 298 -20.98 -12.52 3.08
C VAL A 298 -21.26 -13.46 4.25
N ILE A 299 -22.41 -14.16 4.20
CA ILE A 299 -22.93 -15.06 5.24
C ILE A 299 -23.39 -14.29 6.49
N ASN A 300 -22.53 -13.44 7.05
CA ASN A 300 -22.82 -12.61 8.22
C ASN A 300 -22.36 -11.18 7.98
N GLU A 301 -23.02 -10.24 8.61
CA GLU A 301 -22.64 -8.83 8.63
C GLU A 301 -21.22 -8.65 9.15
N GLY A 302 -20.42 -7.79 8.48
CA GLY A 302 -19.02 -7.52 8.77
C GLY A 302 -18.03 -8.55 8.20
N ASN A 303 -18.49 -9.67 7.63
CA ASN A 303 -17.62 -10.63 6.96
C ASN A 303 -17.39 -10.25 5.50
N ASN A 304 -16.17 -10.40 5.02
CA ASN A 304 -15.81 -10.03 3.65
C ASN A 304 -15.18 -11.23 2.92
N LEU A 305 -15.57 -11.41 1.67
CA LEU A 305 -14.89 -12.30 0.73
C LEU A 305 -14.15 -11.45 -0.30
N GLY A 306 -12.87 -11.73 -0.52
CA GLY A 306 -12.06 -11.06 -1.51
C GLY A 306 -11.43 -12.02 -2.49
N PHE A 307 -11.29 -11.59 -3.73
CA PHE A 307 -10.54 -12.25 -4.78
C PHE A 307 -9.76 -11.21 -5.57
N ALA A 308 -8.49 -11.48 -5.84
CA ALA A 308 -7.70 -10.67 -6.75
C ALA A 308 -6.82 -11.53 -7.65
N ILE A 309 -6.52 -11.00 -8.82
CA ILE A 309 -5.58 -11.57 -9.79
C ILE A 309 -4.85 -10.43 -10.51
N GLY A 310 -3.60 -10.65 -10.84
CA GLY A 310 -2.79 -9.68 -11.59
C GLY A 310 -1.39 -10.20 -11.85
N THR A 311 -0.53 -9.35 -12.38
CA THR A 311 0.88 -9.67 -12.58
C THR A 311 1.61 -9.87 -11.27
N ALA A 312 2.46 -10.88 -11.19
CA ALA A 312 3.30 -11.17 -10.03
C ALA A 312 4.49 -10.21 -9.92
N GLU A 313 4.96 -9.69 -11.03
CA GLU A 313 6.06 -8.74 -11.15
C GLU A 313 5.92 -7.91 -12.43
N THR A 314 6.76 -6.89 -12.60
CA THR A 314 6.80 -6.13 -13.85
C THR A 314 7.30 -7.04 -14.96
N HIS A 315 6.48 -7.21 -15.98
CA HIS A 315 6.76 -8.12 -17.08
C HIS A 315 7.14 -7.35 -18.32
N ARG A 316 8.16 -7.83 -19.02
CA ARG A 316 8.65 -7.32 -20.28
C ARG A 316 8.01 -8.13 -21.44
N ASP A 317 7.54 -7.42 -22.45
CA ASP A 317 6.94 -8.04 -23.67
C ASP A 317 7.97 -8.72 -24.61
N ASP A 318 9.17 -9.04 -24.11
CA ASP A 318 10.24 -9.62 -24.91
C ASP A 318 10.28 -11.15 -24.86
N ASP A 319 10.10 -11.73 -26.05
CA ASP A 319 10.65 -13.02 -26.45
C ASP A 319 10.24 -14.28 -25.69
N GLY A 320 8.95 -14.53 -25.58
CA GLY A 320 8.46 -15.89 -25.40
C GLY A 320 8.35 -16.39 -23.98
N TYR A 321 8.40 -15.52 -22.98
CA TYR A 321 8.03 -15.83 -21.62
C TYR A 321 6.56 -15.49 -21.36
N ASP A 322 5.87 -16.36 -20.66
CA ASP A 322 4.50 -16.11 -20.22
C ASP A 322 4.53 -15.08 -19.07
N GLU A 323 3.61 -14.12 -19.08
CA GLU A 323 3.42 -13.16 -18.02
C GLU A 323 3.14 -13.88 -16.67
N PRO A 324 4.02 -13.75 -15.65
CA PRO A 324 3.79 -14.43 -14.38
C PRO A 324 2.62 -13.82 -13.64
N LEU A 325 1.66 -14.64 -13.25
CA LEU A 325 0.44 -14.22 -12.58
C LEU A 325 0.48 -14.52 -11.07
N ALA A 326 -0.13 -13.65 -10.30
CA ALA A 326 -0.46 -13.88 -8.91
C ALA A 326 -1.97 -13.81 -8.73
N TRP A 327 -2.51 -14.65 -7.87
CA TRP A 327 -3.89 -14.54 -7.43
C TRP A 327 -4.02 -14.89 -5.94
N GLU A 328 -5.08 -14.35 -5.33
CA GLU A 328 -5.43 -14.63 -3.95
C GLU A 328 -6.93 -14.68 -3.76
N THR A 329 -7.36 -15.42 -2.74
CA THR A 329 -8.70 -15.31 -2.19
C THR A 329 -8.64 -15.42 -0.68
N PHE A 330 -9.48 -14.65 -0.01
CA PHE A 330 -9.60 -14.68 1.45
C PHE A 330 -11.06 -14.58 1.88
N TYR A 331 -11.33 -15.07 3.06
CA TYR A 331 -12.60 -14.86 3.75
C TYR A 331 -12.35 -14.29 5.14
N LYS A 332 -12.65 -13.02 5.33
CA LYS A 332 -12.55 -12.37 6.64
C LYS A 332 -13.79 -12.62 7.45
N MET A 333 -13.64 -13.23 8.59
CA MET A 333 -14.64 -13.38 9.62
C MET A 333 -14.45 -12.31 10.70
N GLN A 334 -15.42 -11.42 10.85
CA GLN A 334 -15.44 -10.46 11.94
C GLN A 334 -16.01 -11.13 13.19
N ILE A 335 -15.18 -11.35 14.19
CA ILE A 335 -15.56 -12.02 15.45
C ILE A 335 -16.25 -11.02 16.39
N ASN A 336 -15.70 -9.81 16.47
CA ASN A 336 -16.26 -8.65 17.16
C ASN A 336 -15.54 -7.40 16.62
N ASP A 337 -15.85 -6.21 17.13
CA ASP A 337 -15.33 -4.93 16.62
C ASP A 337 -13.80 -4.86 16.60
N SER A 338 -13.15 -5.61 17.48
CA SER A 338 -11.70 -5.60 17.67
C SER A 338 -10.97 -6.80 17.09
N ILE A 339 -11.65 -7.90 16.77
CA ILE A 339 -11.00 -9.16 16.38
C ILE A 339 -11.57 -9.67 15.07
N SER A 340 -10.70 -9.97 14.12
CA SER A 340 -11.04 -10.68 12.89
C SER A 340 -10.09 -11.86 12.62
N ILE A 341 -10.61 -12.91 11.99
CA ILE A 341 -9.86 -14.08 11.53
C ILE A 341 -10.05 -14.19 10.02
N THR A 342 -8.95 -14.30 9.28
CA THR A 342 -8.97 -14.28 7.83
C THR A 342 -8.13 -15.45 7.28
N PRO A 343 -8.72 -16.64 7.03
CA PRO A 343 -8.11 -17.63 6.17
C PRO A 343 -7.95 -17.08 4.75
N ALA A 344 -6.83 -17.42 4.12
CA ALA A 344 -6.53 -17.05 2.74
C ALA A 344 -5.69 -18.12 2.06
N ILE A 345 -5.86 -18.24 0.75
CA ILE A 345 -5.01 -19.04 -0.14
C ILE A 345 -4.58 -18.18 -1.31
N PHE A 346 -3.41 -18.46 -1.84
CA PHE A 346 -2.84 -17.71 -2.95
C PHE A 346 -1.88 -18.56 -3.78
N SER A 347 -1.62 -18.13 -4.99
CA SER A 347 -0.54 -18.64 -5.84
C SER A 347 0.17 -17.49 -6.54
N VAL A 348 1.47 -17.66 -6.74
CA VAL A 348 2.33 -16.71 -7.46
C VAL A 348 3.17 -17.52 -8.44
N GLN A 349 2.98 -17.28 -9.71
CA GLN A 349 3.80 -17.84 -10.76
C GLN A 349 5.19 -17.20 -10.74
N LYS A 350 6.19 -17.95 -11.14
CA LYS A 350 7.55 -17.48 -11.31
C LYS A 350 8.06 -17.89 -12.67
N ASP A 351 8.73 -16.99 -13.32
CA ASP A 351 9.43 -17.34 -14.54
C ASP A 351 10.61 -18.29 -14.25
N GLY A 352 10.67 -19.39 -15.03
CA GLY A 352 11.76 -20.37 -14.93
C GLY A 352 11.92 -21.14 -13.61
N ALA A 353 10.90 -21.10 -12.71
CA ALA A 353 10.92 -21.79 -11.42
C ALA A 353 9.53 -22.36 -11.09
N ASP A 354 9.45 -23.17 -10.02
CA ASP A 354 8.17 -23.69 -9.53
C ASP A 354 7.27 -22.57 -9.00
N ASP A 355 5.97 -22.68 -9.27
CA ASP A 355 4.96 -21.77 -8.73
C ASP A 355 4.92 -21.84 -7.20
N VAL A 356 4.74 -20.71 -6.56
CA VAL A 356 4.56 -20.63 -5.11
C VAL A 356 3.07 -20.68 -4.78
N THR A 357 2.66 -21.71 -4.07
CA THR A 357 1.27 -21.80 -3.57
C THR A 357 1.29 -21.73 -2.04
N GLY A 358 0.40 -20.94 -1.45
CA GLY A 358 0.38 -20.73 -0.02
C GLY A 358 -1.01 -20.71 0.60
N ALA A 359 -1.04 -21.05 1.88
CA ALA A 359 -2.22 -20.93 2.72
C ALA A 359 -1.85 -20.31 4.06
N ILE A 360 -2.67 -19.36 4.51
CA ILE A 360 -2.47 -18.66 5.79
C ILE A 360 -3.79 -18.51 6.55
N VAL A 361 -3.66 -18.33 7.85
CA VAL A 361 -4.70 -17.76 8.71
C VAL A 361 -4.14 -16.50 9.35
N LYS A 362 -4.73 -15.37 9.02
CA LYS A 362 -4.39 -14.06 9.58
C LYS A 362 -5.39 -13.73 10.69
N THR A 363 -4.92 -13.45 11.91
CA THR A 363 -5.75 -12.97 13.02
C THR A 363 -5.35 -11.54 13.34
N SER A 364 -6.28 -10.61 13.29
CA SER A 364 -6.04 -9.19 13.57
C SER A 364 -6.77 -8.75 14.82
N PHE A 365 -6.07 -7.99 15.65
CA PHE A 365 -6.57 -7.35 16.87
C PHE A 365 -6.42 -5.83 16.71
N LYS A 366 -7.51 -5.10 16.89
CA LYS A 366 -7.54 -3.63 16.94
C LYS A 366 -7.84 -3.18 18.36
N PHE A 367 -7.16 -2.19 18.86
CA PHE A 367 -7.32 -1.68 20.23
C PHE A 367 -6.87 -0.22 20.36
#